data_f50172ab9162d864ea654e6dccde8354
#
_entry.id   f50172ab9162d864ea654e6dccde8354
#
_cell.length_a   1.000
_cell.length_b   1.000
_cell.length_c   1.000
_cell.angle_alpha   90.00
_cell.angle_beta   90.00
_cell.angle_gamma   90.00
#
_symmetry.space_group_name_H-M   'P 1'
#
loop_
_entity.id
_entity.type
_entity.pdbx_description
1 polymer ?
#
loop_
_entity_poly.entity_id
_entity_poly.type
_entity_poly.pdbx_seq_one_letter_code
_entity_poly.pdbx_strand_id
1 'polypeptide(L)'
;MRGGSVPAHVWLVLGVAICGVSSAGAIFTHVDEIDPLLRASWRLQLTALILAPLAVWQLYHIDHEVKSKLWSVSTWKIILASGVFLALHFGFWVTSLDYTSLTHSLLFVTAHPLVILIGMFFFVRKPNRLESVSYTHLTLPTKVRV
;
A
#
# COMPACT_ATOMS: atom_id res chain seq x y z
N MET A 1 -2.44 26.90 14.89
CA MET A 1 -2.29 25.43 14.67
C MET A 1 -1.29 24.93 15.70
N ARG A 2 -1.72 24.18 16.71
CA ARG A 2 -0.80 23.61 17.72
C ARG A 2 -0.08 22.43 17.08
N GLY A 3 1.21 22.59 16.81
CA GLY A 3 2.09 21.49 16.39
C GLY A 3 2.31 20.55 17.56
N GLY A 4 1.41 19.58 17.74
CA GLY A 4 1.63 18.51 18.70
C GLY A 4 2.79 17.65 18.18
N SER A 5 3.83 17.47 19.00
CA SER A 5 4.93 16.55 18.69
C SER A 5 4.37 15.14 18.52
N VAL A 6 4.73 14.50 17.41
CA VAL A 6 4.33 13.11 17.13
C VAL A 6 4.93 12.20 18.20
N PRO A 7 4.13 11.35 18.88
CA PRO A 7 4.64 10.47 19.93
C PRO A 7 5.75 9.53 19.41
N ALA A 8 6.77 9.27 20.23
CA ALA A 8 7.95 8.47 19.84
C ALA A 8 7.58 7.06 19.33
N HIS A 9 6.53 6.44 19.90
CA HIS A 9 6.09 5.11 19.44
C HIS A 9 5.62 5.08 17.98
N VAL A 10 5.11 6.21 17.46
CA VAL A 10 4.69 6.31 16.05
C VAL A 10 5.90 6.18 15.12
N TRP A 11 7.03 6.79 15.47
CA TRP A 11 8.27 6.67 14.71
C TRP A 11 8.83 5.24 14.74
N LEU A 12 8.72 4.59 15.89
CA LEU A 12 9.13 3.18 16.02
C LEU A 12 8.27 2.27 15.15
N VAL A 13 6.94 2.42 15.23
CA VAL A 13 6.00 1.64 14.40
C VAL A 13 6.24 1.90 12.92
N LEU A 14 6.46 3.16 12.52
CA LEU A 14 6.78 3.52 11.15
C LEU A 14 8.09 2.87 10.68
N GLY A 15 9.15 2.90 11.52
CA GLY A 15 10.42 2.25 11.21
C GLY A 15 10.28 0.75 11.00
N VAL A 16 9.57 0.06 11.87
CA VAL A 16 9.28 -1.38 11.74
C VAL A 16 8.47 -1.67 10.48
N ALA A 17 7.45 -0.85 10.18
CA ALA A 17 6.64 -1.00 8.98
C ALA A 17 7.47 -0.83 7.70
N ILE A 18 8.34 0.18 7.64
CA ILE A 18 9.24 0.41 6.51
C ILE A 18 10.20 -0.78 6.33
N CYS A 19 10.83 -1.26 7.40
CA CYS A 19 11.70 -2.43 7.34
C CYS A 19 10.93 -3.67 6.84
N GLY A 20 9.72 -3.91 7.35
CA GLY A 20 8.89 -5.04 6.93
C GLY A 20 8.48 -4.98 5.46
N VAL A 21 8.12 -3.81 4.96
CA VAL A 21 7.76 -3.64 3.54
C VAL A 21 9.00 -3.77 2.65
N SER A 22 10.12 -3.16 3.02
CA SER A 22 11.35 -3.17 2.22
C SER A 22 11.98 -4.56 2.13
N SER A 23 11.93 -5.36 3.21
CA SER A 23 12.48 -6.72 3.21
C SER A 23 11.68 -7.70 2.35
N ALA A 24 10.39 -7.45 2.15
CA ALA A 24 9.53 -8.37 1.41
C ALA A 24 9.98 -8.60 -0.04
N GLY A 25 10.40 -7.54 -0.74
CA GLY A 25 10.93 -7.65 -2.11
C GLY A 25 12.19 -8.50 -2.18
N ALA A 26 13.15 -8.26 -1.26
CA ALA A 26 14.38 -9.03 -1.18
C ALA A 26 14.13 -10.52 -0.86
N ILE A 27 13.19 -10.81 0.05
CA ILE A 27 12.81 -12.19 0.37
C ILE A 27 12.23 -12.90 -0.86
N PHE A 28 11.38 -12.23 -1.62
CA PHE A 28 10.75 -12.83 -2.80
C PHE A 28 11.73 -13.14 -3.92
N THR A 29 12.82 -12.38 -4.06
CA THR A 29 13.87 -12.68 -5.04
C THR A 29 14.77 -13.86 -4.66
N HIS A 30 14.74 -14.30 -3.38
CA HIS A 30 15.48 -15.48 -2.92
C HIS A 30 14.66 -16.78 -2.98
N VAL A 31 13.37 -16.69 -3.28
CA VAL A 31 12.42 -17.83 -3.33
C VAL A 31 11.85 -17.93 -4.74
N ASP A 32 12.69 -17.79 -5.74
CA ASP A 32 12.33 -17.77 -7.16
C ASP A 32 11.91 -19.15 -7.70
N GLU A 33 12.28 -20.23 -7.03
CA GLU A 33 11.84 -21.60 -7.37
C GLU A 33 10.34 -21.84 -7.17
N ILE A 34 9.65 -20.99 -6.38
CA ILE A 34 8.22 -21.12 -6.10
C ILE A 34 7.44 -20.22 -7.06
N ASP A 35 6.32 -20.73 -7.55
CA ASP A 35 5.42 -19.99 -8.44
C ASP A 35 5.06 -18.59 -7.84
N PRO A 36 5.15 -17.51 -8.66
CA PRO A 36 4.91 -16.14 -8.21
C PRO A 36 3.53 -15.94 -7.57
N LEU A 37 2.51 -16.58 -8.11
CA LEU A 37 1.15 -16.44 -7.58
C LEU A 37 1.02 -17.10 -6.21
N LEU A 38 1.74 -18.21 -6.01
CA LEU A 38 1.76 -18.88 -4.69
C LEU A 38 2.49 -18.04 -3.65
N ARG A 39 3.62 -17.42 -4.01
CA ARG A 39 4.35 -16.46 -3.15
C ARG A 39 3.46 -15.28 -2.76
N ALA A 40 2.76 -14.68 -3.73
CA ALA A 40 1.81 -13.59 -3.49
C ALA A 40 0.65 -14.02 -2.58
N SER A 41 0.09 -15.20 -2.81
CA SER A 41 -1.01 -15.78 -2.03
C SER A 41 -0.61 -15.99 -0.56
N TRP A 42 0.54 -16.59 -0.30
CA TRP A 42 1.05 -16.80 1.06
C TRP A 42 1.24 -15.49 1.82
N ARG A 43 1.78 -14.47 1.16
CA ARG A 43 1.93 -13.14 1.76
C ARG A 43 0.58 -12.58 2.21
N LEU A 44 -0.43 -12.61 1.33
CA LEU A 44 -1.76 -12.09 1.64
C LEU A 44 -2.44 -12.89 2.76
N GLN A 45 -2.32 -14.22 2.72
CA GLN A 45 -2.88 -15.11 3.76
C GLN A 45 -2.23 -14.88 5.12
N LEU A 46 -0.90 -14.78 5.19
CA LEU A 46 -0.18 -14.49 6.44
C LEU A 46 -0.56 -13.11 6.99
N THR A 47 -0.66 -12.10 6.12
CA THR A 47 -1.10 -10.76 6.53
C THR A 47 -2.52 -10.80 7.08
N ALA A 48 -3.43 -11.47 6.40
CA ALA A 48 -4.81 -11.65 6.86
C ALA A 48 -4.87 -12.38 8.20
N LEU A 49 -4.10 -13.44 8.38
CA LEU A 49 -4.04 -14.21 9.63
C LEU A 49 -3.53 -13.36 10.81
N ILE A 50 -2.49 -12.55 10.58
CA ILE A 50 -1.92 -11.67 11.62
C ILE A 50 -2.90 -10.55 11.99
N LEU A 51 -3.63 -9.99 11.01
CA LEU A 51 -4.58 -8.91 11.25
C LEU A 51 -5.96 -9.38 11.73
N ALA A 52 -6.31 -10.65 11.50
CA ALA A 52 -7.62 -11.20 11.88
C ALA A 52 -7.97 -10.99 13.37
N PRO A 53 -7.10 -11.28 14.35
CA PRO A 53 -7.43 -11.08 15.75
C PRO A 53 -7.71 -9.61 16.09
N LEU A 54 -6.95 -8.69 15.49
CA LEU A 54 -7.17 -7.25 15.67
C LEU A 54 -8.50 -6.81 15.03
N ALA A 55 -8.81 -7.28 13.83
CA ALA A 55 -10.07 -6.99 13.16
C ALA A 55 -11.27 -7.53 13.95
N VAL A 56 -11.17 -8.75 14.45
CA VAL A 56 -12.22 -9.36 15.30
C VAL A 56 -12.39 -8.54 16.58
N TRP A 57 -11.30 -8.18 17.25
CA TRP A 57 -11.36 -7.35 18.45
C TRP A 57 -12.04 -6.00 18.18
N GLN A 58 -11.70 -5.33 17.08
CA GLN A 58 -12.34 -4.07 16.67
C GLN A 58 -13.84 -4.26 16.41
N LEU A 59 -14.24 -5.35 15.73
CA LEU A 59 -15.66 -5.64 15.46
C LEU A 59 -16.50 -5.81 16.73
N TYR A 60 -15.90 -6.25 17.85
CA TYR A 60 -16.60 -6.34 19.14
C TYR A 60 -16.77 -4.97 19.81
N HIS A 61 -15.87 -4.01 19.53
CA HIS A 61 -15.85 -2.71 20.20
C HIS A 61 -16.43 -1.55 19.34
N ILE A 62 -16.86 -1.85 18.12
CA ILE A 62 -17.41 -0.84 17.21
C ILE A 62 -18.89 -0.58 17.52
N ASP A 63 -19.32 0.68 17.35
CA ASP A 63 -20.70 1.10 17.56
C ASP A 63 -21.67 0.37 16.64
N HIS A 64 -22.90 0.17 17.13
CA HIS A 64 -23.93 -0.58 16.41
C HIS A 64 -24.30 0.04 15.05
N GLU A 65 -24.26 1.36 14.95
CA GLU A 65 -24.52 2.08 13.70
C GLU A 65 -23.45 1.78 12.63
N VAL A 66 -22.18 1.80 13.01
CA VAL A 66 -21.06 1.48 12.11
C VAL A 66 -21.10 0.00 11.72
N LYS A 67 -21.43 -0.86 12.66
CA LYS A 67 -21.57 -2.31 12.42
C LYS A 67 -22.65 -2.61 11.38
N SER A 68 -23.80 -1.94 11.44
CA SER A 68 -24.85 -2.11 10.45
C SER A 68 -24.42 -1.68 9.04
N LYS A 69 -23.65 -0.59 8.92
CA LYS A 69 -23.06 -0.14 7.65
C LYS A 69 -22.04 -1.13 7.09
N LEU A 70 -21.23 -1.75 7.95
CA LEU A 70 -20.27 -2.78 7.54
C LEU A 70 -20.95 -4.01 6.92
N TRP A 71 -22.13 -4.40 7.42
CA TRP A 71 -22.89 -5.53 6.89
C TRP A 71 -23.79 -5.18 5.68
N SER A 72 -23.70 -3.96 5.17
CA SER A 72 -24.47 -3.58 3.98
C SER A 72 -23.90 -4.25 2.72
N VAL A 73 -24.80 -4.63 1.81
CA VAL A 73 -24.42 -5.24 0.51
C VAL A 73 -23.50 -4.31 -0.29
N SER A 74 -23.71 -3.00 -0.20
CA SER A 74 -22.86 -2.01 -0.88
C SER A 74 -21.44 -2.05 -0.36
N THR A 75 -21.24 -2.11 0.96
CA THR A 75 -19.92 -2.20 1.59
C THR A 75 -19.22 -3.49 1.19
N TRP A 76 -19.93 -4.62 1.19
CA TRP A 76 -19.35 -5.90 0.79
C TRP A 76 -18.93 -5.93 -0.68
N LYS A 77 -19.70 -5.31 -1.59
CA LYS A 77 -19.27 -5.17 -2.99
C LYS A 77 -17.96 -4.41 -3.13
N ILE A 78 -17.79 -3.32 -2.37
CA ILE A 78 -16.56 -2.51 -2.38
C ILE A 78 -15.39 -3.32 -1.79
N ILE A 79 -15.60 -4.01 -0.68
CA ILE A 79 -14.58 -4.85 -0.04
C ILE A 79 -14.12 -5.96 -0.99
N LEU A 80 -15.06 -6.68 -1.60
CA LEU A 80 -14.74 -7.75 -2.55
C LEU A 80 -14.01 -7.21 -3.79
N ALA A 81 -14.49 -6.12 -4.37
CA ALA A 81 -13.81 -5.48 -5.49
C ALA A 81 -12.39 -5.05 -5.12
N SER A 82 -12.21 -4.39 -3.96
CA SER A 82 -10.89 -4.00 -3.46
C SER A 82 -9.99 -5.22 -3.23
N GLY A 83 -10.52 -6.31 -2.70
CA GLY A 83 -9.78 -7.57 -2.50
C GLY A 83 -9.30 -8.17 -3.82
N VAL A 84 -10.16 -8.19 -4.85
CA VAL A 84 -9.79 -8.67 -6.19
C VAL A 84 -8.68 -7.80 -6.80
N PHE A 85 -8.84 -6.47 -6.76
CA PHE A 85 -7.81 -5.56 -7.28
C PHE A 85 -6.49 -5.70 -6.50
N LEU A 86 -6.54 -5.89 -5.19
CA LEU A 86 -5.36 -6.11 -4.37
C LEU A 86 -4.65 -7.42 -4.74
N ALA A 87 -5.41 -8.50 -4.93
CA ALA A 87 -4.88 -9.79 -5.33
C ALA A 87 -4.19 -9.71 -6.72
N LEU A 88 -4.84 -9.05 -7.69
CA LEU A 88 -4.27 -8.81 -9.01
C LEU A 88 -3.00 -7.95 -8.91
N HIS A 89 -3.04 -6.87 -8.13
CA HIS A 89 -1.88 -6.00 -7.93
C HIS A 89 -0.68 -6.78 -7.38
N PHE A 90 -0.86 -7.56 -6.32
CA PHE A 90 0.24 -8.35 -5.76
C PHE A 90 0.67 -9.49 -6.69
N GLY A 91 -0.27 -10.15 -7.37
CA GLY A 91 0.04 -11.17 -8.34
C GLY A 91 0.95 -10.64 -9.45
N PHE A 92 0.58 -9.54 -10.08
CA PHE A 92 1.39 -8.90 -11.13
C PHE A 92 2.73 -8.39 -10.60
N TRP A 93 2.74 -7.80 -9.41
CA TRP A 93 3.98 -7.30 -8.82
C TRP A 93 4.98 -8.43 -8.54
N VAL A 94 4.55 -9.51 -7.89
CA VAL A 94 5.44 -10.63 -7.59
C VAL A 94 5.89 -11.33 -8.88
N THR A 95 4.99 -11.52 -9.84
CA THR A 95 5.35 -12.06 -11.16
C THR A 95 6.38 -11.18 -11.87
N SER A 96 6.29 -9.85 -11.75
CA SER A 96 7.26 -8.93 -12.35
C SER A 96 8.69 -9.13 -11.84
N LEU A 97 8.85 -9.63 -10.60
CA LEU A 97 10.18 -9.88 -10.02
C LEU A 97 10.92 -11.02 -10.71
N ASP A 98 10.22 -11.93 -11.36
CA ASP A 98 10.83 -13.03 -12.12
C ASP A 98 11.31 -12.59 -13.51
N TYR A 99 10.78 -11.45 -14.02
CA TYR A 99 11.09 -10.92 -15.36
C TYR A 99 11.94 -9.65 -15.35
N THR A 100 12.11 -9.00 -14.20
CA THR A 100 12.84 -7.73 -14.08
C THR A 100 13.59 -7.65 -12.77
N SER A 101 14.58 -6.75 -12.71
CA SER A 101 15.30 -6.52 -11.46
C SER A 101 14.37 -5.90 -10.40
N LEU A 102 14.64 -6.22 -9.14
CA LEU A 102 13.92 -5.65 -7.99
C LEU A 102 13.86 -4.11 -8.04
N THR A 103 14.96 -3.47 -8.45
CA THR A 103 15.05 -2.01 -8.58
C THR A 103 14.05 -1.47 -9.60
N HIS A 104 13.95 -2.08 -10.78
CA HIS A 104 13.00 -1.65 -11.81
C HIS A 104 11.55 -1.89 -11.37
N SER A 105 11.27 -3.04 -10.76
CA SER A 105 9.93 -3.35 -10.25
C SER A 105 9.50 -2.34 -9.17
N LEU A 106 10.37 -2.01 -8.23
CA LEU A 106 10.08 -1.01 -7.19
C LEU A 106 9.93 0.40 -7.76
N LEU A 107 10.70 0.77 -8.80
CA LEU A 107 10.58 2.05 -9.47
C LEU A 107 9.18 2.23 -10.08
N PHE A 108 8.65 1.21 -10.74
CA PHE A 108 7.28 1.24 -11.27
C PHE A 108 6.23 1.33 -10.18
N VAL A 109 6.40 0.61 -9.07
CA VAL A 109 5.49 0.71 -7.92
C VAL A 109 5.51 2.11 -7.31
N THR A 110 6.68 2.71 -7.14
CA THR A 110 6.79 4.08 -6.58
C THR A 110 6.36 5.17 -7.55
N ALA A 111 6.27 4.89 -8.85
CA ALA A 111 5.81 5.84 -9.87
C ALA A 111 4.27 5.96 -9.94
N HIS A 112 3.49 5.08 -9.31
CA HIS A 112 2.04 5.14 -9.46
C HIS A 112 1.35 6.39 -8.88
N PRO A 113 1.88 7.13 -7.87
CA PRO A 113 1.34 8.45 -7.54
C PRO A 113 1.38 9.43 -8.72
N LEU A 114 2.41 9.33 -9.58
CA LEU A 114 2.51 10.12 -10.80
C LEU A 114 1.42 9.75 -11.81
N VAL A 115 1.15 8.46 -11.97
CA VAL A 115 0.07 7.95 -12.83
C VAL A 115 -1.30 8.43 -12.34
N ILE A 116 -1.53 8.42 -11.02
CA ILE A 116 -2.75 8.94 -10.40
C ILE A 116 -2.88 10.44 -10.67
N LEU A 117 -1.81 11.22 -10.50
CA LEU A 117 -1.81 12.66 -10.77
C LEU A 117 -2.17 12.96 -12.22
N ILE A 118 -1.57 12.23 -13.16
CA ILE A 118 -1.86 12.36 -14.60
C ILE A 118 -3.34 11.99 -14.86
N GLY A 119 -3.79 10.89 -14.31
CA GLY A 119 -5.19 10.45 -14.43
C GLY A 119 -6.17 11.48 -13.87
N MET A 120 -5.89 12.05 -12.70
CA MET A 120 -6.72 13.10 -12.10
C MET A 120 -6.76 14.36 -12.99
N PHE A 121 -5.64 14.74 -13.57
CA PHE A 121 -5.56 15.89 -14.46
C PHE A 121 -6.46 15.73 -15.70
N PHE A 122 -6.51 14.52 -16.28
CA PHE A 122 -7.29 14.26 -17.48
C PHE A 122 -8.78 13.93 -17.20
N PHE A 123 -9.09 13.27 -16.08
CA PHE A 123 -10.39 12.66 -15.89
C PHE A 123 -11.26 13.27 -14.79
N VAL A 124 -10.68 13.96 -13.79
CA VAL A 124 -11.45 14.34 -12.60
C VAL A 124 -11.49 15.83 -12.34
N ARG A 125 -10.37 16.50 -12.19
CA ARG A 125 -10.27 17.94 -11.92
C ARG A 125 -8.80 18.44 -11.96
N LYS A 126 -8.63 19.75 -12.02
CA LYS A 126 -7.30 20.35 -11.82
C LYS A 126 -6.81 20.06 -10.40
N PRO A 127 -5.60 19.52 -10.24
CA PRO A 127 -5.03 19.22 -8.92
C PRO A 127 -4.91 20.51 -8.08
N ASN A 128 -5.17 20.42 -6.79
CA ASN A 128 -5.03 21.53 -5.88
C ASN A 128 -3.54 21.85 -5.65
N ARG A 129 -3.18 23.08 -5.31
CA ARG A 129 -1.77 23.50 -5.12
C ARG A 129 -1.02 22.60 -4.12
N LEU A 130 -1.67 22.12 -3.07
CA LEU A 130 -1.07 21.22 -2.08
C LEU A 130 -0.76 19.83 -2.65
N GLU A 131 -1.63 19.29 -3.48
CA GLU A 131 -1.43 18.02 -4.18
C GLU A 131 -0.23 18.11 -5.14
N SER A 132 -0.13 19.22 -5.88
CA SER A 132 0.96 19.47 -6.81
C SER A 132 2.33 19.61 -6.10
N VAL A 133 2.39 20.25 -4.93
CA VAL A 133 3.64 20.41 -4.15
C VAL A 133 4.16 19.08 -3.62
N SER A 134 3.30 18.20 -3.14
CA SER A 134 3.70 16.87 -2.64
C SER A 134 4.39 16.03 -3.72
N TYR A 135 3.96 16.14 -4.97
CA TYR A 135 4.54 15.37 -6.08
C TYR A 135 5.83 16.00 -6.63
N THR A 136 5.98 17.31 -6.60
CA THR A 136 7.22 17.97 -7.03
C THR A 136 8.39 17.69 -6.08
N HIS A 137 8.13 17.48 -4.79
CA HIS A 137 9.17 17.06 -3.84
C HIS A 137 9.70 15.64 -4.07
N LEU A 138 8.89 14.76 -4.65
CA LEU A 138 9.29 13.38 -4.99
C LEU A 138 10.11 13.32 -6.31
N THR A 139 9.97 14.31 -7.20
CA THR A 139 10.57 14.27 -8.53
C THR A 139 11.76 15.22 -8.72
N LEU A 140 11.99 16.15 -7.78
CA LEU A 140 13.16 17.03 -7.88
C LEU A 140 14.39 16.30 -7.34
N PRO A 141 15.45 16.11 -8.18
CA PRO A 141 16.73 15.73 -7.66
C PRO A 141 17.16 16.81 -6.66
N THR A 142 17.49 16.42 -5.45
CA THR A 142 18.10 17.31 -4.46
C THR A 142 19.30 17.97 -5.12
N LYS A 143 19.20 19.26 -5.44
CA LYS A 143 20.36 20.06 -5.84
C LYS A 143 21.30 20.05 -4.65
N VAL A 144 22.27 19.16 -4.67
CA VAL A 144 23.45 19.24 -3.81
C VAL A 144 24.14 20.56 -4.20
N ARG A 145 24.02 21.57 -3.36
CA ARG A 145 24.92 22.73 -3.46
C ARG A 145 26.30 22.25 -3.03
N VAL A 146 27.21 22.25 -3.97
CA VAL A 146 28.64 22.26 -3.70
C VAL A 146 29.02 23.67 -3.22
#